data_1468bfb92dd8e05ed2023e8b32fd4c5a
#
_entry.id   1468bfb92dd8e05ed2023e8b32fd4c5a
#
_cell.length_a   1.000
_cell.length_b   1.000
_cell.length_c   1.000
_cell.angle_alpha   90.00
_cell.angle_beta   90.00
_cell.angle_gamma   90.00
#
_symmetry.space_group_name_H-M   'P 1'
#
loop_
_entity.id
_entity.type
_entity.pdbx_description
1 polymer ?
#
loop_
_entity_poly.entity_id
_entity_poly.type
_entity_poly.pdbx_seq_one_letter_code
_entity_poly.pdbx_strand_id
1 'polypeptide(L)'
;MSDPPTGCLSCPLGRTTAGATGSTTCSVCTAGMYGSKIDTCTVCAFGQYRKGGDNKDTDATTCIKCPAGYHQDEPGQASCLPCSPGQAQNDEGSKDCTLCAVNTFSDGMSSLFFVKIKLLLFF
;
A
#
# COMPACT_ATOMS: atom_id res chain seq x y z
N MET A 1 -16.29 23.42 15.53
CA MET A 1 -15.85 22.23 16.25
C MET A 1 -15.49 22.62 17.67
N SER A 2 -16.13 22.01 18.65
CA SER A 2 -15.85 22.32 20.03
C SER A 2 -14.55 21.63 20.49
N ASP A 3 -13.84 22.28 21.40
CA ASP A 3 -12.64 21.68 21.98
C ASP A 3 -13.01 20.46 22.83
N PRO A 4 -12.15 19.45 22.90
CA PRO A 4 -12.41 18.33 23.80
C PRO A 4 -12.40 18.77 25.25
N PRO A 5 -13.12 18.07 26.15
CA PRO A 5 -13.04 18.34 27.57
C PRO A 5 -11.60 18.26 28.09
N THR A 6 -11.36 18.91 29.24
CA THR A 6 -10.05 18.86 29.89
C THR A 6 -9.64 17.41 30.15
N GLY A 7 -8.42 17.04 29.75
CA GLY A 7 -7.90 15.68 29.89
C GLY A 7 -8.10 14.80 28.71
N CYS A 8 -8.83 15.27 27.69
CA CYS A 8 -8.97 14.52 26.44
C CYS A 8 -7.98 15.06 25.42
N LEU A 9 -7.36 14.16 24.67
CA LEU A 9 -6.37 14.51 23.68
C LEU A 9 -6.82 14.00 22.30
N SER A 10 -6.48 14.75 21.26
CA SER A 10 -6.74 14.32 19.88
C SER A 10 -5.81 13.19 19.52
N CYS A 11 -6.29 12.24 18.71
CA CYS A 11 -5.45 11.18 18.18
C CYS A 11 -4.43 11.79 17.21
N PRO A 12 -3.18 11.34 17.30
CA PRO A 12 -2.18 11.79 16.32
C PRO A 12 -2.48 11.27 14.93
N LEU A 13 -1.81 11.87 13.95
CA LEU A 13 -1.97 11.47 12.55
C LEU A 13 -1.66 9.96 12.41
N GLY A 14 -2.49 9.25 11.68
CA GLY A 14 -2.32 7.81 11.50
C GLY A 14 -3.03 6.97 12.53
N ARG A 15 -3.72 7.60 13.47
CA ARG A 15 -4.46 6.89 14.52
C ARG A 15 -5.86 7.47 14.68
N THR A 16 -6.76 6.64 15.19
CA THR A 16 -8.17 7.02 15.28
C THR A 16 -8.87 6.25 16.39
N THR A 17 -9.95 6.81 16.91
CA THR A 17 -10.88 6.07 17.77
C THR A 17 -12.02 5.44 16.97
N ALA A 18 -12.02 5.61 15.63
CA ALA A 18 -13.06 5.12 14.74
C ALA A 18 -14.44 5.64 15.12
N GLY A 19 -14.51 6.87 15.65
CA GLY A 19 -15.78 7.47 16.05
C GLY A 19 -16.33 7.04 17.39
N ALA A 20 -15.58 6.21 18.13
CA ALA A 20 -16.02 5.75 19.44
C ALA A 20 -15.87 6.84 20.50
N THR A 21 -16.77 6.84 21.47
CA THR A 21 -16.69 7.72 22.64
C THR A 21 -16.13 6.95 23.83
N GLY A 22 -15.55 7.66 24.78
CA GLY A 22 -15.01 7.02 25.99
C GLY A 22 -13.78 6.18 25.75
N SER A 23 -13.07 6.40 24.64
CA SER A 23 -11.88 5.63 24.32
C SER A 23 -10.72 6.00 25.24
N THR A 24 -9.90 5.01 25.58
CA THR A 24 -8.72 5.19 26.39
C THR A 24 -7.44 5.24 25.56
N THR A 25 -7.52 4.84 24.31
CA THR A 25 -6.37 4.81 23.39
C THR A 25 -6.83 5.11 21.98
N CYS A 26 -5.88 5.47 21.12
CA CYS A 26 -6.11 5.58 19.68
C CYS A 26 -5.50 4.36 19.01
N SER A 27 -6.23 3.78 18.06
CA SER A 27 -5.75 2.63 17.28
C SER A 27 -5.10 3.13 16.00
N VAL A 28 -4.06 2.42 15.54
CA VAL A 28 -3.42 2.74 14.27
C VAL A 28 -4.40 2.44 13.13
N CYS A 29 -4.30 3.18 12.02
CA CYS A 29 -5.13 2.91 10.85
C CYS A 29 -4.94 1.46 10.41
N THR A 30 -6.03 0.80 10.03
CA THR A 30 -6.01 -0.61 9.64
C THR A 30 -5.30 -0.81 8.30
N ALA A 31 -5.07 -2.08 7.95
CA ALA A 31 -4.45 -2.45 6.69
C ALA A 31 -5.19 -1.80 5.52
N GLY A 32 -4.45 -1.32 4.53
CA GLY A 32 -5.03 -0.66 3.37
C GLY A 32 -5.46 0.78 3.60
N MET A 33 -5.24 1.31 4.79
CA MET A 33 -5.65 2.69 5.12
C MET A 33 -4.49 3.46 5.75
N TYR A 34 -4.52 4.77 5.62
CA TYR A 34 -3.51 5.65 6.19
C TYR A 34 -4.16 6.89 6.77
N GLY A 35 -3.46 7.56 7.65
CA GLY A 35 -3.96 8.77 8.29
C GLY A 35 -3.63 10.00 7.48
N SER A 36 -4.60 10.49 6.71
CA SER A 36 -4.43 11.70 5.91
C SER A 36 -4.71 12.96 6.72
N LYS A 37 -5.51 12.84 7.76
CA LYS A 37 -5.88 13.94 8.65
C LYS A 37 -5.97 13.41 10.06
N ILE A 38 -5.98 14.33 11.04
CA ILE A 38 -6.13 13.97 12.45
C ILE A 38 -7.44 13.19 12.62
N ASP A 39 -7.35 12.08 13.31
CA ASP A 39 -8.47 11.19 13.66
C ASP A 39 -9.23 10.67 12.43
N THR A 40 -8.59 10.61 11.26
CA THR A 40 -9.20 10.15 10.01
C THR A 40 -8.27 9.18 9.32
N CYS A 41 -8.80 8.00 8.97
CA CYS A 41 -8.09 7.03 8.14
C CYS A 41 -8.72 7.03 6.75
N THR A 42 -7.87 7.04 5.73
CA THR A 42 -8.28 7.07 4.33
C THR A 42 -7.72 5.85 3.62
N VAL A 43 -8.47 5.28 2.68
CA VAL A 43 -8.02 4.10 1.94
C VAL A 43 -6.85 4.45 1.02
N CYS A 44 -5.92 3.52 0.86
CA CYS A 44 -4.83 3.66 -0.10
C CYS A 44 -5.39 3.68 -1.51
N ALA A 45 -4.81 4.51 -2.38
CA ALA A 45 -5.21 4.61 -3.78
C ALA A 45 -4.74 3.39 -4.58
N PHE A 46 -5.18 3.30 -5.82
CA PHE A 46 -4.68 2.30 -6.76
C PHE A 46 -3.16 2.34 -6.82
N GLY A 47 -2.55 1.19 -7.06
CA GLY A 47 -1.10 1.12 -7.18
C GLY A 47 -0.37 1.28 -5.86
N GLN A 48 -1.08 1.34 -4.76
CA GLN A 48 -0.51 1.53 -3.43
C GLN A 48 -1.08 0.52 -2.46
N TYR A 49 -0.34 0.27 -1.39
CA TYR A 49 -0.77 -0.66 -0.36
C TYR A 49 -0.23 -0.23 0.99
N ARG A 50 -0.81 -0.80 2.03
CA ARG A 50 -0.29 -0.67 3.39
C ARG A 50 -0.69 -1.92 4.16
N LYS A 51 0.30 -2.65 4.63
CA LYS A 51 0.04 -3.89 5.39
C LYS A 51 -0.76 -3.64 6.64
N GLY A 52 -0.71 -2.42 7.13
CA GLY A 52 -1.19 -2.16 8.45
C GLY A 52 -0.21 -2.71 9.45
N GLY A 53 -0.53 -2.60 10.70
CA GLY A 53 0.38 -3.12 11.67
C GLY A 53 -0.21 -3.07 13.05
N ASP A 54 0.63 -3.42 14.00
CA ASP A 54 0.30 -3.27 15.40
C ASP A 54 0.42 -1.79 15.79
N ASN A 55 0.24 -1.52 17.06
CA ASN A 55 0.29 -0.15 17.56
C ASN A 55 1.68 0.49 17.45
N LYS A 56 2.66 -0.25 16.97
CA LYS A 56 4.02 0.26 16.79
C LYS A 56 4.28 0.78 15.39
N ASP A 57 3.32 0.63 14.49
CA ASP A 57 3.47 1.10 13.11
C ASP A 57 3.52 2.62 13.10
N THR A 58 4.71 3.13 12.86
CA THR A 58 4.94 4.58 12.83
C THR A 58 4.69 5.17 11.45
N ASP A 59 4.46 4.32 10.44
CA ASP A 59 4.28 4.77 9.06
C ASP A 59 2.82 4.78 8.63
N ALA A 60 1.91 4.83 9.60
CA ALA A 60 0.48 4.84 9.33
C ALA A 60 0.00 6.12 8.64
N THR A 61 0.90 7.00 8.25
CA THR A 61 0.57 8.27 7.62
C THR A 61 0.70 8.25 6.10
N THR A 62 1.22 7.17 5.52
CA THR A 62 1.38 7.06 4.07
C THR A 62 1.13 5.63 3.61
N CYS A 63 0.79 5.48 2.34
CA CYS A 63 0.75 4.18 1.69
C CYS A 63 2.01 3.99 0.87
N ILE A 64 2.37 2.74 0.62
CA ILE A 64 3.58 2.36 -0.12
C ILE A 64 3.19 2.06 -1.56
N LYS A 65 3.97 2.56 -2.51
CA LYS A 65 3.75 2.26 -3.93
C LYS A 65 4.09 0.80 -4.22
N CYS A 66 3.32 0.17 -5.08
CA CYS A 66 3.62 -1.18 -5.53
C CYS A 66 4.96 -1.18 -6.24
N PRO A 67 5.85 -2.16 -5.95
CA PRO A 67 7.14 -2.22 -6.64
C PRO A 67 6.98 -2.67 -8.08
N ALA A 68 8.04 -2.50 -8.86
CA ALA A 68 8.07 -3.00 -10.23
C ALA A 68 7.75 -4.50 -10.24
N GLY A 69 7.01 -4.96 -11.23
CA GLY A 69 6.56 -6.34 -11.30
C GLY A 69 5.26 -6.61 -10.57
N TYR A 70 4.69 -5.59 -9.92
CA TYR A 70 3.45 -5.71 -9.14
C TYR A 70 2.49 -4.60 -9.50
N HIS A 71 1.24 -4.82 -9.16
CA HIS A 71 0.17 -3.85 -9.42
C HIS A 71 -0.90 -3.95 -8.34
N GLN A 72 -1.79 -2.96 -8.29
CA GLN A 72 -2.99 -3.02 -7.46
C GLN A 72 -4.07 -2.19 -8.10
N ASP A 73 -5.13 -2.86 -8.57
CA ASP A 73 -6.23 -2.19 -9.27
C ASP A 73 -7.39 -1.82 -8.36
N GLU A 74 -7.29 -2.11 -7.08
CA GLU A 74 -8.32 -1.76 -6.11
C GLU A 74 -7.75 -0.88 -5.00
N PRO A 75 -8.52 0.11 -4.54
CA PRO A 75 -8.09 0.91 -3.39
C PRO A 75 -8.22 0.13 -2.08
N GLY A 76 -7.54 0.60 -1.05
CA GLY A 76 -7.71 0.06 0.29
C GLY A 76 -7.11 -1.32 0.51
N GLN A 77 -6.06 -1.70 -0.20
CA GLN A 77 -5.50 -3.04 -0.14
C GLN A 77 -4.27 -3.11 0.76
N ALA A 78 -4.07 -4.28 1.35
CA ALA A 78 -2.95 -4.53 2.26
C ALA A 78 -1.69 -4.99 1.54
N SER A 79 -1.78 -5.31 0.27
CA SER A 79 -0.64 -5.82 -0.50
C SER A 79 -0.85 -5.53 -1.97
N CYS A 80 0.21 -5.73 -2.76
CA CYS A 80 0.14 -5.64 -4.21
C CYS A 80 0.14 -7.06 -4.79
N LEU A 81 -0.38 -7.18 -6.01
CA LEU A 81 -0.48 -8.44 -6.72
C LEU A 81 0.65 -8.54 -7.75
N PRO A 82 1.28 -9.71 -7.90
CA PRO A 82 2.29 -9.86 -8.94
C PRO A 82 1.66 -9.85 -10.32
N CYS A 83 2.40 -9.40 -11.31
CA CYS A 83 1.96 -9.49 -12.69
C CYS A 83 1.84 -10.95 -13.10
N SER A 84 0.81 -11.26 -13.90
CA SER A 84 0.58 -12.61 -14.38
C SER A 84 1.57 -12.97 -15.50
N PRO A 85 1.77 -14.28 -15.78
CA PRO A 85 2.58 -14.66 -16.93
C PRO A 85 2.08 -13.98 -18.21
N GLY A 86 2.99 -13.48 -19.02
CA GLY A 86 2.68 -12.70 -20.20
C GLY A 86 2.48 -11.23 -19.96
N GLN A 87 2.65 -10.80 -18.72
CA GLN A 87 2.53 -9.38 -18.32
C GLN A 87 3.75 -8.94 -17.55
N ALA A 88 4.01 -7.64 -17.54
CA ALA A 88 5.12 -7.05 -16.79
C ALA A 88 4.79 -5.62 -16.41
N GLN A 89 5.52 -5.09 -15.44
CA GLN A 89 5.41 -3.71 -15.04
C GLN A 89 6.76 -3.20 -14.56
N ASN A 90 7.29 -2.21 -15.26
CA ASN A 90 8.60 -1.64 -14.94
C ASN A 90 8.50 -0.48 -13.95
N ASP A 91 7.33 0.08 -13.77
CA ASP A 91 7.13 1.26 -12.94
C ASP A 91 6.58 0.91 -11.57
N GLU A 92 6.88 1.75 -10.59
CA GLU A 92 6.29 1.63 -9.27
C GLU A 92 4.92 2.30 -9.25
N GLY A 93 4.05 1.84 -8.35
CA GLY A 93 2.77 2.48 -8.13
C GLY A 93 1.77 2.28 -9.23
N SER A 94 1.84 1.18 -9.94
CA SER A 94 0.99 0.93 -11.09
C SER A 94 -0.31 0.24 -10.71
N LYS A 95 -1.38 0.64 -11.40
CA LYS A 95 -2.69 0.04 -11.23
C LYS A 95 -2.77 -1.31 -11.94
N ASP A 96 -2.20 -1.42 -13.13
CA ASP A 96 -2.28 -2.58 -13.99
C ASP A 96 -0.91 -2.99 -14.48
N CYS A 97 -0.79 -4.26 -14.91
CA CYS A 97 0.39 -4.74 -15.60
C CYS A 97 0.17 -4.63 -17.10
N THR A 98 1.27 -4.54 -17.85
CA THR A 98 1.24 -4.38 -19.30
C THR A 98 1.53 -5.73 -19.97
N LEU A 99 0.78 -6.06 -20.99
CA LEU A 99 1.03 -7.26 -21.79
C LEU A 99 2.39 -7.16 -22.47
N CYS A 100 3.11 -8.25 -22.47
CA CYS A 100 4.40 -8.31 -23.17
C CYS A 100 4.19 -8.08 -24.67
N ALA A 101 5.11 -7.34 -25.28
CA ALA A 101 5.07 -7.04 -26.70
C ALA A 101 5.35 -8.31 -27.52
N VAL A 102 5.09 -8.22 -28.83
CA VAL A 102 5.37 -9.32 -29.77
C VAL A 102 6.85 -9.73 -29.62
N ASN A 103 7.10 -11.03 -29.58
CA ASN A 103 8.43 -11.64 -29.45
C ASN A 103 9.08 -11.45 -28.08
N THR A 104 8.28 -11.05 -27.07
CA THR A 104 8.76 -10.99 -25.68
C THR A 104 7.84 -11.82 -24.79
N PHE A 105 8.36 -12.19 -23.62
CA PHE A 105 7.57 -12.99 -22.67
C PHE A 105 7.93 -12.68 -21.24
N SER A 106 7.06 -13.10 -20.33
CA SER A 106 7.28 -13.01 -18.89
C SER A 106 6.65 -14.23 -18.24
N ASP A 107 7.26 -14.76 -17.20
CA ASP A 107 6.71 -15.90 -16.46
C ASP A 107 5.94 -15.47 -15.20
N GLY A 108 5.72 -14.18 -15.04
CA GLY A 108 4.97 -13.66 -13.89
C GLY A 108 5.83 -13.21 -12.74
N MET A 109 7.16 -13.25 -12.89
CA MET A 109 8.07 -12.73 -11.87
C MET A 109 8.31 -11.24 -12.09
N SER A 110 8.92 -10.57 -11.10
CA SER A 110 9.33 -9.17 -11.25
C SER A 110 10.18 -9.01 -12.51
N SER A 111 9.83 -8.05 -13.37
CA SER A 111 10.52 -7.85 -14.64
C SER A 111 12.02 -7.62 -14.47
N LEU A 112 12.43 -6.88 -13.44
CA LEU A 112 13.84 -6.61 -13.20
C LEU A 112 14.60 -7.87 -12.82
N PHE A 113 14.03 -8.68 -11.96
CA PHE A 113 14.64 -9.94 -11.54
C PHE A 113 14.72 -10.91 -12.72
N PHE A 114 13.69 -10.98 -13.52
CA PHE A 114 13.62 -11.88 -14.67
C PHE A 114 14.65 -11.51 -15.73
N VAL A 115 14.82 -10.24 -16.02
CA VAL A 115 15.83 -9.78 -16.98
C VAL A 115 17.23 -10.18 -16.53
N LYS A 116 17.53 -10.06 -15.24
CA LYS A 116 18.82 -10.45 -14.71
C LYS A 116 19.10 -11.95 -14.89
N ILE A 117 18.11 -12.78 -14.58
CA ILE A 117 18.25 -14.23 -14.75
C ILE A 117 18.47 -14.57 -16.22
N LYS A 118 17.74 -13.93 -17.12
CA LYS A 118 17.83 -14.19 -18.54
C LYS A 118 19.22 -13.86 -19.07
N LEU A 119 19.77 -12.74 -18.63
CA LEU A 119 21.14 -12.35 -19.03
C LEU A 119 22.17 -13.36 -18.54
N LEU A 120 21.99 -13.92 -17.35
CA LEU A 120 22.91 -14.91 -16.82
C LEU A 120 22.81 -16.24 -17.55
N LEU A 121 21.64 -16.60 -18.06
CA LEU A 121 21.45 -17.86 -18.77
C LEU A 121 21.98 -17.84 -20.20
N PHE A 122 22.17 -16.68 -20.79
CA PHE A 122 22.70 -16.54 -22.15
C PHE A 122 24.21 -16.37 -22.20
N PHE A 123 24.86 -16.33 -21.09
CA PHE A 123 26.29 -16.26 -20.95
C PHE A 123 26.81 -17.44 -20.13
#